data_0c032b5a56cf14babfef384f1c35da7d
#
_entry.id   0c032b5a56cf14babfef384f1c35da7d
#
_cell.length_a   1.000
_cell.length_b   1.000
_cell.length_c   1.000
_cell.angle_alpha   90.00
_cell.angle_beta   90.00
_cell.angle_gamma   90.00
#
_symmetry.space_group_name_H-M   'P 1'
#
loop_
_entity.id
_entity.type
_entity.pdbx_description
1 polymer ?
#
loop_
_entity_poly.entity_id
_entity_poly.type
_entity_poly.pdbx_seq_one_letter_code
_entity_poly.pdbx_strand_id
1 'polypeptide(L)'
;MEQMVTVFLFGKKYEVPASLTIMEAMEYSGYQLVRGCGCRNGFCGACATIYRIKGDRELHACLACSTKVEDNMYVATLPFFPLVKQVYDIEQVKPTQQIMMQLYPEIYSCVGCNACTKACTQGLNTRQYIAYAQRGEYEKCAEASFDCVMCGVCSSRCPAGISHPQVAMLARRINGKYIAPKCDHLADRVQEIKDGKLEEMIQNLMGKPLDEIKELYNTREIEK
;
A
#
# COMPACT_ATOMS: atom_id res chain seq x y z
N MET A 1 -7.97 28.39 23.31
CA MET A 1 -8.54 28.14 21.98
C MET A 1 -7.40 27.72 21.10
N GLU A 2 -7.56 26.63 20.35
CA GLU A 2 -6.53 26.12 19.44
C GLU A 2 -6.42 27.09 18.25
N GLN A 3 -5.19 27.36 17.82
CA GLN A 3 -4.94 28.28 16.69
C GLN A 3 -5.40 27.60 15.41
N MET A 4 -6.31 28.23 14.67
CA MET A 4 -6.76 27.76 13.36
C MET A 4 -5.91 28.37 12.24
N VAL A 5 -5.63 27.60 11.22
CA VAL A 5 -4.88 28.02 10.02
C VAL A 5 -5.65 27.66 8.76
N THR A 6 -5.48 28.49 7.74
CA THR A 6 -6.04 28.25 6.41
C THR A 6 -5.12 27.33 5.61
N VAL A 7 -5.66 26.23 5.09
CA VAL A 7 -4.94 25.33 4.20
C VAL A 7 -5.74 25.08 2.91
N PHE A 8 -5.02 24.80 1.82
CA PHE A 8 -5.63 24.46 0.54
C PHE A 8 -5.27 23.01 0.21
N LEU A 9 -6.22 22.10 0.42
CA LEU A 9 -6.06 20.67 0.13
C LEU A 9 -6.68 20.38 -1.24
N PHE A 10 -5.86 19.97 -2.19
CA PHE A 10 -6.29 19.63 -3.57
C PHE A 10 -7.11 20.76 -4.23
N GLY A 11 -6.72 22.02 -3.98
CA GLY A 11 -7.37 23.21 -4.52
C GLY A 11 -8.61 23.71 -3.77
N LYS A 12 -9.04 23.02 -2.70
CA LYS A 12 -10.14 23.48 -1.83
C LYS A 12 -9.61 24.07 -0.55
N LYS A 13 -10.22 25.18 -0.12
CA LYS A 13 -9.88 25.89 1.12
C LYS A 13 -10.52 25.22 2.35
N TYR A 14 -9.73 25.04 3.42
CA TYR A 14 -10.18 24.54 4.71
C TYR A 14 -9.55 25.36 5.84
N GLU A 15 -10.25 25.40 6.98
CA GLU A 15 -9.76 25.93 8.24
C GLU A 15 -9.51 24.74 9.18
N VAL A 16 -8.28 24.56 9.63
CA VAL A 16 -7.86 23.41 10.43
C VAL A 16 -6.99 23.85 11.61
N PRO A 17 -6.95 23.08 12.71
CA PRO A 17 -6.03 23.34 13.81
C PRO A 17 -4.57 23.31 13.36
N ALA A 18 -3.77 24.29 13.79
CA ALA A 18 -2.35 24.39 13.46
C ALA A 18 -1.49 23.27 14.08
N SER A 19 -2.02 22.56 15.07
CA SER A 19 -1.35 21.42 15.71
C SER A 19 -1.27 20.18 14.83
N LEU A 20 -2.16 20.06 13.83
CA LEU A 20 -2.30 18.90 12.97
C LEU A 20 -1.16 18.77 11.98
N THR A 21 -0.85 17.52 11.63
CA THR A 21 -0.05 17.20 10.44
C THR A 21 -0.89 17.36 9.17
N ILE A 22 -0.25 17.43 8.01
CA ILE A 22 -0.96 17.49 6.72
C ILE A 22 -1.93 16.30 6.57
N MET A 23 -1.55 15.11 7.00
CA MET A 23 -2.38 13.90 6.93
C MET A 23 -3.61 14.03 7.85
N GLU A 24 -3.40 14.45 9.09
CA GLU A 24 -4.49 14.68 10.05
C GLU A 24 -5.42 15.81 9.60
N ALA A 25 -4.86 16.88 8.99
CA ALA A 25 -5.66 17.95 8.40
C ALA A 25 -6.53 17.48 7.24
N MET A 26 -6.04 16.55 6.41
CA MET A 26 -6.86 15.91 5.37
C MET A 26 -8.03 15.13 6.01
N GLU A 27 -7.74 14.29 7.01
CA GLU A 27 -8.78 13.50 7.70
C GLU A 27 -9.78 14.42 8.44
N TYR A 28 -9.30 15.46 9.12
CA TYR A 28 -10.15 16.49 9.76
C TYR A 28 -11.07 17.18 8.74
N SER A 29 -10.59 17.38 7.52
CA SER A 29 -11.36 17.97 6.41
C SER A 29 -12.30 16.98 5.71
N GLY A 30 -12.42 15.75 6.21
CA GLY A 30 -13.35 14.72 5.73
C GLY A 30 -12.81 13.83 4.62
N TYR A 31 -11.51 13.88 4.31
CA TYR A 31 -10.90 12.95 3.35
C TYR A 31 -10.69 11.57 3.98
N GLN A 32 -11.15 10.54 3.30
CA GLN A 32 -10.85 9.15 3.67
C GLN A 32 -9.56 8.70 2.97
N LEU A 33 -8.51 8.49 3.75
CA LEU A 33 -7.21 8.07 3.24
C LEU A 33 -7.16 6.56 3.03
N VAL A 34 -7.74 6.08 1.95
CA VAL A 34 -7.69 4.65 1.54
C VAL A 34 -6.33 4.30 0.93
N ARG A 35 -5.61 5.29 0.40
CA ARG A 35 -4.27 5.17 -0.20
C ARG A 35 -3.41 6.34 0.23
N GLY A 36 -2.08 6.19 0.09
CA GLY A 36 -1.14 7.22 0.47
C GLY A 36 -0.98 7.35 1.99
N CYS A 37 -1.40 6.35 2.75
CA CYS A 37 -1.14 6.23 4.18
C CYS A 37 -0.69 4.80 4.51
N GLY A 38 0.37 4.70 5.29
CA GLY A 38 0.92 3.42 5.74
C GLY A 38 1.19 3.49 7.24
N CYS A 39 2.46 3.63 7.64
CA CYS A 39 2.88 3.64 9.05
C CYS A 39 2.36 4.84 9.86
N ARG A 40 1.96 5.95 9.22
CA ARG A 40 1.54 7.22 9.85
C ARG A 40 2.58 7.86 10.78
N ASN A 41 3.83 7.40 10.72
CA ASN A 41 4.89 7.80 11.64
C ASN A 41 6.23 8.09 10.93
N GLY A 42 6.18 8.65 9.72
CA GLY A 42 7.35 9.16 9.00
C GLY A 42 8.29 8.09 8.43
N PHE A 43 7.94 6.81 8.47
CA PHE A 43 8.86 5.71 8.11
C PHE A 43 8.66 5.17 6.70
N CYS A 44 7.43 4.81 6.30
CA CYS A 44 7.20 4.04 5.06
C CYS A 44 7.25 4.88 3.78
N GLY A 45 7.12 6.20 3.85
CA GLY A 45 7.09 7.10 2.68
C GLY A 45 5.80 7.07 1.86
N ALA A 46 4.79 6.26 2.24
CA ALA A 46 3.54 6.14 1.51
C ALA A 46 2.76 7.46 1.39
N CYS A 47 2.93 8.36 2.37
CA CYS A 47 2.30 9.67 2.43
C CYS A 47 3.14 10.80 1.84
N ALA A 48 4.10 10.48 0.98
CA ALA A 48 4.91 11.48 0.28
C ALA A 48 4.01 12.50 -0.45
N THR A 49 4.24 13.76 -0.18
CA THR A 49 3.38 14.88 -0.59
C THR A 49 4.25 16.08 -0.95
N ILE A 50 3.70 16.99 -1.71
CA ILE A 50 4.32 18.28 -1.99
C ILE A 50 3.43 19.40 -1.45
N TYR A 51 4.07 20.45 -0.96
CA TYR A 51 3.36 21.66 -0.58
C TYR A 51 4.12 22.92 -0.97
N ARG A 52 3.40 24.01 -0.94
CA ARG A 52 3.92 25.38 -1.10
C ARG A 52 3.17 26.31 -0.17
N ILE A 53 3.85 27.27 0.42
CA ILE A 53 3.24 28.37 1.18
C ILE A 53 2.94 29.53 0.24
N LYS A 54 1.85 30.24 0.47
CA LYS A 54 1.48 31.42 -0.32
C LYS A 54 2.60 32.47 -0.29
N GLY A 55 3.04 32.91 -1.47
CA GLY A 55 4.15 33.87 -1.61
C GLY A 55 5.52 33.19 -1.82
N ASP A 56 5.67 31.93 -1.48
CA ASP A 56 6.83 31.14 -1.82
C ASP A 56 6.73 30.57 -3.24
N ARG A 57 7.85 30.49 -3.94
CA ARG A 57 7.95 29.87 -5.27
C ARG A 57 8.52 28.46 -5.23
N GLU A 58 9.04 28.03 -4.07
CA GLU A 58 9.63 26.73 -3.87
C GLU A 58 8.55 25.68 -3.59
N LEU A 59 8.74 24.48 -4.16
CA LEU A 59 7.93 23.30 -3.86
C LEU A 59 8.69 22.42 -2.89
N HIS A 60 8.12 22.21 -1.73
CA HIS A 60 8.69 21.36 -0.69
C HIS A 60 8.12 19.95 -0.78
N ALA A 61 8.99 18.95 -0.83
CA ALA A 61 8.59 17.55 -0.70
C ALA A 61 8.65 17.11 0.77
N CYS A 62 7.61 16.47 1.24
CA CYS A 62 7.51 16.06 2.65
C CYS A 62 6.73 14.76 2.84
N LEU A 63 6.71 14.27 4.07
CA LEU A 63 5.82 13.19 4.50
C LEU A 63 4.63 13.80 5.24
N ALA A 64 3.43 13.63 4.67
CA ALA A 64 2.21 14.24 5.21
C ALA A 64 1.89 13.83 6.65
N CYS A 65 2.34 12.66 7.10
CA CYS A 65 2.12 12.19 8.48
C CYS A 65 3.06 12.78 9.53
N SER A 66 4.11 13.51 9.12
CA SER A 66 5.09 14.10 10.04
C SER A 66 5.28 15.60 9.86
N THR A 67 4.72 16.18 8.80
CA THR A 67 4.82 17.62 8.51
C THR A 67 3.55 18.31 9.00
N LYS A 68 3.70 19.29 9.89
CA LYS A 68 2.58 20.11 10.39
C LYS A 68 2.10 21.07 9.31
N VAL A 69 0.80 21.42 9.41
CA VAL A 69 0.21 22.44 8.55
C VAL A 69 0.65 23.84 8.98
N GLU A 70 0.79 24.72 7.99
CA GLU A 70 1.10 26.13 8.17
C GLU A 70 0.03 26.99 7.49
N ASP A 71 -0.11 28.24 7.94
CA ASP A 71 -1.12 29.13 7.34
C ASP A 71 -0.83 29.40 5.86
N ASN A 72 -1.91 29.39 5.08
CA ASN A 72 -1.85 29.53 3.62
C ASN A 72 -0.97 28.48 2.89
N MET A 73 -0.88 27.27 3.46
CA MET A 73 -0.23 26.12 2.84
C MET A 73 -1.11 25.52 1.73
N TYR A 74 -0.56 25.36 0.54
CA TYR A 74 -1.15 24.64 -0.60
C TYR A 74 -0.56 23.27 -0.68
N VAL A 75 -1.39 22.25 -0.50
CA VAL A 75 -0.98 20.84 -0.49
C VAL A 75 -1.50 20.15 -1.73
N ALA A 76 -0.61 19.41 -2.38
CA ALA A 76 -0.97 18.46 -3.44
C ALA A 76 -0.25 17.15 -3.18
N THR A 77 -0.94 16.03 -3.34
CA THR A 77 -0.23 14.75 -3.40
C THR A 77 0.73 14.79 -4.56
N LEU A 78 1.89 14.15 -4.40
CA LEU A 78 2.67 13.76 -5.58
C LEU A 78 1.70 13.00 -6.47
N PRO A 79 1.42 13.50 -7.68
CA PRO A 79 0.56 12.76 -8.57
C PRO A 79 1.21 11.39 -8.73
N PHE A 80 0.51 10.34 -8.30
CA PHE A 80 0.80 8.97 -8.70
C PHE A 80 0.51 8.91 -10.20
N PHE A 81 1.39 9.50 -10.98
CA PHE A 81 1.26 9.63 -12.41
C PHE A 81 1.49 8.35 -13.09
N PRO A 82 0.68 8.24 -14.06
CA PRO A 82 -0.48 7.41 -13.97
C PRO A 82 0.06 6.04 -13.66
N LEU A 83 -0.11 5.57 -12.45
CA LEU A 83 0.02 4.14 -12.19
C LEU A 83 -1.06 3.49 -13.03
N VAL A 84 -0.71 3.14 -14.26
CA VAL A 84 -1.57 2.38 -15.15
C VAL A 84 -1.85 1.07 -14.42
N LYS A 85 -2.99 1.05 -13.74
CA LYS A 85 -3.51 -0.17 -13.14
C LYS A 85 -4.32 -0.89 -14.19
N GLN A 86 -3.75 -1.92 -14.77
CA GLN A 86 -4.47 -2.79 -15.68
C GLN A 86 -5.56 -3.58 -14.94
N VAL A 87 -6.69 -3.74 -15.63
CA VAL A 87 -7.78 -4.61 -15.17
C VAL A 87 -7.55 -5.98 -15.81
N TYR A 88 -7.48 -7.01 -14.99
CA TYR A 88 -7.30 -8.39 -15.41
C TYR A 88 -8.03 -9.35 -14.47
N ASP A 89 -8.45 -10.46 -15.00
CA ASP A 89 -8.94 -11.59 -14.22
C ASP A 89 -7.78 -12.54 -13.95
N ILE A 90 -7.43 -12.74 -12.69
CA ILE A 90 -6.33 -13.61 -12.28
C ILE A 90 -6.55 -15.07 -12.69
N GLU A 91 -7.80 -15.50 -12.88
CA GLU A 91 -8.12 -16.86 -13.36
C GLU A 91 -7.69 -17.08 -14.81
N GLN A 92 -7.63 -16.02 -15.60
CA GLN A 92 -7.26 -16.07 -17.02
C GLN A 92 -5.78 -15.77 -17.27
N VAL A 93 -5.10 -15.18 -16.28
CA VAL A 93 -3.69 -14.82 -16.36
C VAL A 93 -2.82 -16.05 -16.05
N LYS A 94 -2.03 -16.49 -17.01
CA LYS A 94 -1.07 -17.62 -16.83
C LYS A 94 0.34 -17.08 -16.55
N PRO A 95 1.20 -17.82 -15.84
CA PRO A 95 2.57 -17.39 -15.49
C PRO A 95 3.52 -17.45 -16.70
N THR A 96 3.22 -16.70 -17.75
CA THR A 96 4.03 -16.61 -18.97
C THR A 96 4.66 -15.22 -19.10
N GLN A 97 5.82 -15.13 -19.75
CA GLN A 97 6.47 -13.84 -20.02
C GLN A 97 5.57 -12.88 -20.81
N GLN A 98 4.77 -13.41 -21.73
CA GLN A 98 3.86 -12.64 -22.58
C GLN A 98 2.83 -11.82 -21.77
N ILE A 99 2.42 -12.29 -20.60
CA ILE A 99 1.47 -11.58 -19.74
C ILE A 99 2.01 -10.21 -19.31
N MET A 100 3.30 -10.13 -18.95
CA MET A 100 3.90 -8.83 -18.62
C MET A 100 3.96 -7.91 -19.86
N MET A 101 4.22 -8.44 -21.03
CA MET A 101 4.22 -7.67 -22.27
C MET A 101 2.83 -7.15 -22.65
N GLN A 102 1.77 -7.92 -22.37
CA GLN A 102 0.39 -7.55 -22.66
C GLN A 102 -0.16 -6.52 -21.68
N LEU A 103 0.09 -6.70 -20.38
CA LEU A 103 -0.49 -5.87 -19.34
C LEU A 103 0.37 -4.65 -18.99
N TYR A 104 1.68 -4.75 -19.05
CA TYR A 104 2.63 -3.69 -18.66
C TYR A 104 3.79 -3.59 -19.65
N PRO A 105 3.54 -3.29 -20.94
CA PRO A 105 4.58 -3.24 -21.97
C PRO A 105 5.67 -2.22 -21.68
N GLU A 106 5.35 -1.18 -20.91
CA GLU A 106 6.29 -0.11 -20.53
C GLU A 106 7.52 -0.61 -19.77
N ILE A 107 7.47 -1.80 -19.12
CA ILE A 107 8.64 -2.35 -18.43
C ILE A 107 9.80 -2.62 -19.40
N TYR A 108 9.51 -2.92 -20.66
CA TYR A 108 10.53 -3.19 -21.68
C TYR A 108 11.22 -1.91 -22.19
N SER A 109 10.69 -0.72 -21.86
CA SER A 109 11.33 0.56 -22.11
C SER A 109 12.29 1.00 -21.00
N CYS A 110 12.59 0.12 -20.04
CA CYS A 110 13.49 0.43 -18.93
C CYS A 110 14.91 0.68 -19.42
N VAL A 111 15.43 1.89 -19.19
CA VAL A 111 16.79 2.30 -19.56
C VAL A 111 17.85 1.97 -18.49
N GLY A 112 17.47 1.29 -17.41
CA GLY A 112 18.41 0.88 -16.36
C GLY A 112 18.98 2.01 -15.49
N CYS A 113 18.40 3.21 -15.49
CA CYS A 113 18.93 4.40 -14.80
C CYS A 113 18.99 4.30 -13.26
N ASN A 114 18.34 3.30 -12.67
CA ASN A 114 18.31 3.01 -11.24
C ASN A 114 17.63 4.10 -10.35
N ALA A 115 16.96 5.08 -10.94
CA ALA A 115 16.28 6.13 -10.19
C ALA A 115 15.18 5.56 -9.26
N CYS A 116 14.48 4.51 -9.71
CA CYS A 116 13.44 3.82 -8.94
C CYS A 116 13.97 3.15 -7.67
N THR A 117 15.12 2.46 -7.74
CA THR A 117 15.77 1.83 -6.57
C THR A 117 16.25 2.89 -5.58
N LYS A 118 16.90 3.96 -6.07
CA LYS A 118 17.37 5.05 -5.21
C LYS A 118 16.23 5.79 -4.50
N ALA A 119 15.05 5.83 -5.12
CA ALA A 119 13.88 6.51 -4.58
C ALA A 119 13.00 5.61 -3.71
N CYS A 120 13.31 4.32 -3.59
CA CYS A 120 12.48 3.39 -2.84
C CYS A 120 12.54 3.67 -1.34
N THR A 121 11.39 3.95 -0.72
CA THR A 121 11.26 4.24 0.72
C THR A 121 11.48 3.01 1.59
N GLN A 122 11.36 1.81 1.01
CA GLN A 122 11.56 0.53 1.70
C GLN A 122 12.93 -0.10 1.37
N GLY A 123 13.82 0.62 0.67
CA GLY A 123 15.14 0.12 0.32
C GLY A 123 15.16 -1.03 -0.69
N LEU A 124 14.04 -1.29 -1.38
CA LEU A 124 13.93 -2.40 -2.34
C LEU A 124 14.75 -2.12 -3.60
N ASN A 125 15.37 -3.16 -4.15
CA ASN A 125 15.99 -3.08 -5.47
C ASN A 125 14.93 -3.13 -6.57
N THR A 126 14.24 -1.99 -6.75
CA THR A 126 13.11 -1.85 -7.68
C THR A 126 13.50 -2.18 -9.12
N ARG A 127 14.66 -1.74 -9.57
CA ARG A 127 15.16 -2.07 -10.90
C ARG A 127 15.32 -3.58 -11.10
N GLN A 128 15.79 -4.29 -10.08
CA GLN A 128 16.01 -5.72 -10.17
C GLN A 128 14.69 -6.50 -10.28
N TYR A 129 13.67 -6.15 -9.48
CA TYR A 129 12.41 -6.87 -9.62
C TYR A 129 11.68 -6.56 -10.95
N ILE A 130 11.88 -5.39 -11.55
CA ILE A 130 11.40 -5.12 -12.92
C ILE A 130 12.15 -6.01 -13.92
N ALA A 131 13.47 -6.20 -13.78
CA ALA A 131 14.22 -7.11 -14.63
C ALA A 131 13.76 -8.57 -14.49
N TYR A 132 13.35 -9.01 -13.30
CA TYR A 132 12.72 -10.32 -13.11
C TYR A 132 11.37 -10.41 -13.82
N ALA A 133 10.54 -9.37 -13.69
CA ALA A 133 9.23 -9.30 -14.37
C ALA A 133 9.38 -9.37 -15.90
N GLN A 134 10.36 -8.66 -16.48
CA GLN A 134 10.66 -8.70 -17.92
C GLN A 134 10.98 -10.13 -18.42
N ARG A 135 11.59 -10.96 -17.58
CA ARG A 135 11.96 -12.33 -17.92
C ARG A 135 10.90 -13.35 -17.55
N GLY A 136 9.79 -12.93 -16.90
CA GLY A 136 8.76 -13.84 -16.41
C GLY A 136 9.17 -14.64 -15.17
N GLU A 137 10.23 -14.21 -14.47
CA GLU A 137 10.71 -14.83 -13.22
C GLU A 137 9.84 -14.34 -12.05
N TYR A 138 8.56 -14.78 -12.00
CA TYR A 138 7.55 -14.26 -11.09
C TYR A 138 7.86 -14.53 -9.63
N GLU A 139 8.40 -15.68 -9.29
CA GLU A 139 8.81 -16.03 -7.93
C GLU A 139 9.86 -15.03 -7.40
N LYS A 140 10.95 -14.83 -8.13
CA LYS A 140 12.00 -13.89 -7.76
C LYS A 140 11.50 -12.44 -7.73
N CYS A 141 10.59 -12.08 -8.65
CA CYS A 141 9.97 -10.77 -8.65
C CYS A 141 9.08 -10.57 -7.43
N ALA A 142 8.29 -11.58 -7.06
CA ALA A 142 7.41 -11.56 -5.90
C ALA A 142 8.21 -11.41 -4.60
N GLU A 143 9.27 -12.20 -4.43
CA GLU A 143 10.16 -12.16 -3.29
C GLU A 143 10.86 -10.80 -3.17
N ALA A 144 11.52 -10.33 -4.23
CA ALA A 144 12.25 -9.06 -4.24
C ALA A 144 11.36 -7.82 -4.06
N SER A 145 10.05 -7.95 -4.24
CA SER A 145 9.08 -6.87 -4.11
C SER A 145 8.10 -7.05 -2.95
N PHE A 146 8.28 -8.07 -2.10
CA PHE A 146 7.31 -8.43 -1.08
C PHE A 146 6.97 -7.27 -0.14
N ASP A 147 7.96 -6.57 0.36
CA ASP A 147 7.83 -5.44 1.30
C ASP A 147 7.39 -4.12 0.63
N CYS A 148 6.95 -4.17 -0.64
CA CYS A 148 6.50 -2.97 -1.34
C CYS A 148 5.18 -2.45 -0.76
N VAL A 149 5.22 -1.27 -0.15
CA VAL A 149 4.05 -0.56 0.40
C VAL A 149 3.23 0.21 -0.64
N MET A 150 3.55 0.05 -1.92
CA MET A 150 2.86 0.66 -3.06
C MET A 150 2.80 2.20 -3.02
N CYS A 151 3.77 2.87 -2.43
CA CYS A 151 3.82 4.33 -2.30
C CYS A 151 3.91 5.08 -3.65
N GLY A 152 4.38 4.42 -4.72
CA GLY A 152 4.44 4.99 -6.08
C GLY A 152 5.63 5.92 -6.37
N VAL A 153 6.49 6.22 -5.39
CA VAL A 153 7.64 7.13 -5.57
C VAL A 153 8.58 6.66 -6.69
N CYS A 154 8.81 5.36 -6.80
CA CYS A 154 9.62 4.79 -7.88
C CYS A 154 9.04 5.08 -9.28
N SER A 155 7.71 5.01 -9.41
CA SER A 155 7.02 5.31 -10.69
C SER A 155 7.08 6.79 -11.04
N SER A 156 6.94 7.69 -10.06
CA SER A 156 7.04 9.14 -10.28
C SER A 156 8.43 9.59 -10.72
N ARG A 157 9.46 8.79 -10.44
CA ARG A 157 10.85 9.07 -10.82
C ARG A 157 11.28 8.34 -12.10
N CYS A 158 10.39 7.55 -12.70
CA CYS A 158 10.75 6.73 -13.85
C CYS A 158 10.59 7.52 -15.18
N PRO A 159 11.66 7.72 -15.95
CA PRO A 159 11.55 8.38 -17.25
C PRO A 159 10.78 7.56 -18.30
N ALA A 160 10.69 6.24 -18.10
CA ALA A 160 9.94 5.33 -18.98
C ALA A 160 8.47 5.14 -18.54
N GLY A 161 8.00 5.85 -17.51
CA GLY A 161 6.62 5.77 -17.06
C GLY A 161 6.17 4.42 -16.49
N ILE A 162 7.11 3.60 -15.99
CA ILE A 162 6.82 2.25 -15.51
C ILE A 162 6.01 2.31 -14.23
N SER A 163 4.93 1.52 -14.18
CA SER A 163 4.07 1.35 -13.01
C SER A 163 4.62 0.27 -12.06
N HIS A 164 5.82 0.47 -11.53
CA HIS A 164 6.56 -0.51 -10.72
C HIS A 164 5.72 -1.23 -9.64
N PRO A 165 4.93 -0.53 -8.79
CA PRO A 165 4.16 -1.21 -7.75
C PRO A 165 3.06 -2.12 -8.31
N GLN A 166 2.47 -1.77 -9.46
CA GLN A 166 1.43 -2.58 -10.08
C GLN A 166 2.01 -3.82 -10.75
N VAL A 167 3.18 -3.69 -11.38
CA VAL A 167 3.95 -4.83 -11.91
C VAL A 167 4.31 -5.80 -10.79
N ALA A 168 4.81 -5.29 -9.67
CA ALA A 168 5.12 -6.10 -8.49
C ALA A 168 3.88 -6.81 -7.93
N MET A 169 2.74 -6.11 -7.87
CA MET A 169 1.48 -6.69 -7.40
C MET A 169 1.00 -7.82 -8.32
N LEU A 170 1.08 -7.63 -9.63
CA LEU A 170 0.74 -8.69 -10.60
C LEU A 170 1.65 -9.91 -10.41
N ALA A 171 2.96 -9.70 -10.30
CA ALA A 171 3.91 -10.80 -10.09
C ALA A 171 3.62 -11.57 -8.80
N ARG A 172 3.37 -10.88 -7.69
CA ARG A 172 3.00 -11.52 -6.40
C ARG A 172 1.70 -12.32 -6.50
N ARG A 173 0.69 -11.81 -7.22
CA ARG A 173 -0.57 -12.52 -7.43
C ARG A 173 -0.40 -13.77 -8.29
N ILE A 174 0.39 -13.68 -9.37
CA ILE A 174 0.70 -14.84 -10.23
C ILE A 174 1.49 -15.88 -9.43
N ASN A 175 2.50 -15.45 -8.69
CA ASN A 175 3.30 -16.35 -7.85
C ASN A 175 2.41 -17.08 -6.82
N GLY A 176 1.62 -16.35 -6.05
CA GLY A 176 0.77 -16.93 -5.00
C GLY A 176 -0.32 -17.86 -5.54
N LYS A 177 -0.81 -17.61 -6.75
CA LYS A 177 -1.86 -18.45 -7.34
C LYS A 177 -1.32 -19.71 -8.03
N TYR A 178 -0.22 -19.58 -8.77
CA TYR A 178 0.18 -20.62 -9.74
C TYR A 178 1.53 -21.26 -9.44
N ILE A 179 2.40 -20.62 -8.67
CA ILE A 179 3.79 -21.06 -8.49
C ILE A 179 4.06 -21.48 -7.06
N ALA A 180 3.70 -20.62 -6.09
CA ALA A 180 3.94 -20.91 -4.68
C ALA A 180 3.19 -22.18 -4.23
N PRO A 181 3.79 -23.00 -3.35
CA PRO A 181 3.11 -24.15 -2.80
C PRO A 181 1.88 -23.73 -1.99
N LYS A 182 0.82 -24.52 -2.07
CA LYS A 182 -0.36 -24.31 -1.24
C LYS A 182 -0.07 -24.76 0.20
N CYS A 183 -0.60 -24.01 1.16
CA CYS A 183 -0.47 -24.36 2.55
C CYS A 183 -1.51 -25.43 2.95
N ASP A 184 -1.06 -26.63 3.32
CA ASP A 184 -1.95 -27.74 3.70
C ASP A 184 -2.84 -27.36 4.88
N HIS A 185 -2.29 -26.72 5.92
CA HIS A 185 -3.06 -26.27 7.09
C HIS A 185 -4.17 -25.25 6.73
N LEU A 186 -4.03 -24.49 5.64
CA LEU A 186 -5.09 -23.61 5.15
C LEU A 186 -6.20 -24.43 4.49
N ALA A 187 -5.84 -25.47 3.73
CA ALA A 187 -6.81 -26.39 3.12
C ALA A 187 -7.61 -27.13 4.20
N ASP A 188 -6.94 -27.61 5.24
CA ASP A 188 -7.57 -28.26 6.40
C ASP A 188 -8.54 -27.30 7.10
N ARG A 189 -8.13 -26.05 7.34
CA ARG A 189 -9.00 -25.04 7.96
C ARG A 189 -10.22 -24.72 7.09
N VAL A 190 -10.05 -24.62 5.79
CA VAL A 190 -11.16 -24.41 4.84
C VAL A 190 -12.13 -25.61 4.88
N GLN A 191 -11.61 -26.82 5.01
CA GLN A 191 -12.43 -28.01 5.12
C GLN A 191 -13.22 -28.03 6.44
N GLU A 192 -12.58 -27.72 7.57
CA GLU A 192 -13.24 -27.58 8.86
C GLU A 192 -14.40 -26.56 8.85
N ILE A 193 -14.22 -25.44 8.14
CA ILE A 193 -15.28 -24.43 7.94
C ILE A 193 -16.44 -25.02 7.14
N LYS A 194 -16.13 -25.72 6.03
CA LYS A 194 -17.15 -26.33 5.17
C LYS A 194 -17.94 -27.42 5.90
N ASP A 195 -17.29 -28.17 6.75
CA ASP A 195 -17.88 -29.24 7.56
C ASP A 195 -18.68 -28.70 8.77
N GLY A 196 -18.72 -27.38 8.95
CA GLY A 196 -19.49 -26.74 10.04
C GLY A 196 -18.86 -26.85 11.43
N LYS A 197 -17.65 -27.36 11.56
CA LYS A 197 -16.99 -27.58 12.86
C LYS A 197 -16.87 -26.29 13.69
N LEU A 198 -16.57 -25.17 13.05
CA LEU A 198 -16.45 -23.88 13.74
C LEU A 198 -17.83 -23.33 14.12
N GLU A 199 -18.87 -23.57 13.34
CA GLU A 199 -20.24 -23.18 13.65
C GLU A 199 -20.74 -23.90 14.91
N GLU A 200 -20.49 -25.21 15.00
CA GLU A 200 -20.84 -26.02 16.18
C GLU A 200 -20.12 -25.52 17.44
N MET A 201 -18.83 -25.17 17.32
CA MET A 201 -18.06 -24.60 18.42
C MET A 201 -18.60 -23.24 18.87
N ILE A 202 -18.98 -22.37 17.94
CA ILE A 202 -19.57 -21.07 18.25
C ILE A 202 -20.93 -21.23 18.94
N GLN A 203 -21.79 -22.09 18.45
CA GLN A 203 -23.10 -22.35 19.05
C GLN A 203 -22.96 -22.90 20.47
N ASN A 204 -22.00 -23.82 20.68
CA ASN A 204 -21.71 -24.35 22.01
C ASN A 204 -21.21 -23.24 22.96
N LEU A 205 -20.35 -22.34 22.49
CA LEU A 205 -19.88 -21.20 23.28
C LEU A 205 -21.03 -20.22 23.61
N MET A 206 -21.87 -19.90 22.62
CA MET A 206 -23.01 -18.99 22.80
C MET A 206 -24.09 -19.54 23.74
N GLY A 207 -24.19 -20.87 23.88
CA GLY A 207 -25.08 -21.53 24.81
C GLY A 207 -24.64 -21.54 26.28
N LYS A 208 -23.39 -21.08 26.58
CA LYS A 208 -22.84 -21.10 27.92
C LYS A 208 -23.29 -19.89 28.76
N PRO A 209 -23.42 -20.03 30.07
CA PRO A 209 -23.63 -18.92 30.99
C PRO A 209 -22.49 -17.91 30.95
N LEU A 210 -22.79 -16.62 31.16
CA LEU A 210 -21.80 -15.53 31.08
C LEU A 210 -20.60 -15.74 32.02
N ASP A 211 -20.83 -16.32 33.21
CA ASP A 211 -19.77 -16.53 34.18
C ASP A 211 -18.78 -17.62 33.71
N GLU A 212 -19.28 -18.68 33.07
CA GLU A 212 -18.43 -19.70 32.45
C GLU A 212 -17.62 -19.14 31.28
N ILE A 213 -18.22 -18.25 30.46
CA ILE A 213 -17.50 -17.58 29.36
C ILE A 213 -16.39 -16.69 29.92
N LYS A 214 -16.63 -15.97 31.03
CA LYS A 214 -15.59 -15.14 31.69
C LYS A 214 -14.46 -16.00 32.24
N GLU A 215 -14.76 -17.15 32.79
CA GLU A 215 -13.73 -18.08 33.28
C GLU A 215 -12.88 -18.62 32.15
N LEU A 216 -13.49 -19.08 31.06
CA LEU A 216 -12.80 -19.50 29.83
C LEU A 216 -11.93 -18.42 29.26
N TYR A 217 -12.41 -17.16 29.25
CA TYR A 217 -11.64 -16.03 28.78
C TYR A 217 -10.41 -15.76 29.63
N ASN A 218 -10.53 -15.86 30.97
CA ASN A 218 -9.44 -15.58 31.89
C ASN A 218 -8.39 -16.70 31.92
N THR A 219 -8.80 -17.94 31.64
CA THR A 219 -7.93 -19.14 31.67
C THR A 219 -7.34 -19.49 30.30
N ARG A 220 -7.67 -18.72 29.23
CA ARG A 220 -7.11 -18.97 27.88
C ARG A 220 -5.59 -18.86 27.87
N GLU A 221 -4.94 -19.68 27.07
CA GLU A 221 -3.53 -19.52 26.74
C GLU A 221 -3.34 -18.25 25.93
N ILE A 222 -2.52 -17.33 26.45
CA ILE A 222 -2.13 -16.11 25.74
C ILE A 222 -0.68 -16.31 25.33
N GLU A 223 -0.41 -16.24 24.03
CA GLU A 223 0.97 -16.20 23.54
C GLU A 223 1.69 -14.99 24.14
N LYS A 224 2.88 -15.23 24.68
CA LYS A 224 3.71 -14.20 25.33
C LYS A 224 4.59 -13.50 24.32
#